data_f2622ab63a8b58932ed95f3cc1c1ec6f
#
_entry.id   f2622ab63a8b58932ed95f3cc1c1ec6f
#
_cell.length_a   1.000
_cell.length_b   1.000
_cell.length_c   1.000
_cell.angle_alpha   90.00
_cell.angle_beta   90.00
_cell.angle_gamma   90.00
#
_symmetry.space_group_name_H-M   'P 1'
#
loop_
_entity.id
_entity.type
_entity.pdbx_description
1 polymer ?
#
loop_
_entity_poly.entity_id
_entity_poly.type
_entity_poly.pdbx_seq_one_letter_code
_entity_poly.pdbx_strand_id
1 'polypeptide(L)'
;GYAREYAKLSHDLLVGGYMVQEAGFDKRLNCGMGGAFIREVDPRSIMFDPLCPDIGDGRAVFKFVPYPRAWFRQHYPDKEREMEADGLLLKPVRDSLLTVSDEDSIMLIECWLREYDPDTDRYSVRMLKLAGGVLLEDSARQRPEGYYAHGEYPFVVTALYPRRGSCLGFGLVDMFENQQLYSDKLDQIVLKNALMASHNKLLVTGASGFDIDDLRDWSKE
;
A
#
# COMPACT_ATOMS: atom_id res chain seq x y z
N GLY A 1 0.13 7.34 -20.35
CA GLY A 1 -0.85 8.42 -20.31
C GLY A 1 -1.88 8.23 -19.21
N TYR A 2 -2.75 9.17 -19.05
CA TYR A 2 -3.76 9.25 -17.97
C TYR A 2 -4.62 7.98 -17.80
N ALA A 3 -5.00 7.32 -18.92
CA ALA A 3 -5.79 6.08 -18.87
C ALA A 3 -5.11 4.95 -18.06
N ARG A 4 -3.79 4.84 -18.12
CA ARG A 4 -3.04 3.84 -17.33
C ARG A 4 -3.03 4.17 -15.84
N GLU A 5 -2.86 5.44 -15.52
CA GLU A 5 -2.91 5.90 -14.12
C GLU A 5 -4.31 5.72 -13.54
N TYR A 6 -5.34 6.05 -14.35
CA TYR A 6 -6.74 5.86 -13.96
C TYR A 6 -7.09 4.40 -13.66
N ALA A 7 -6.57 3.46 -14.45
CA ALA A 7 -6.80 2.03 -14.21
C ALA A 7 -6.22 1.56 -12.87
N LYS A 8 -5.02 2.03 -12.51
CA LYS A 8 -4.40 1.73 -11.21
C LYS A 8 -5.18 2.35 -10.05
N LEU A 9 -5.52 3.63 -10.16
CA LEU A 9 -6.33 4.34 -9.18
C LEU A 9 -7.68 3.66 -8.95
N SER A 10 -8.33 3.19 -10.03
CA SER A 10 -9.59 2.46 -9.93
C SER A 10 -9.41 1.12 -9.23
N HIS A 11 -8.32 0.41 -9.49
CA HIS A 11 -7.99 -0.84 -8.80
C HIS A 11 -7.81 -0.60 -7.30
N ASP A 12 -7.00 0.38 -6.91
CA ASP A 12 -6.74 0.68 -5.51
C ASP A 12 -8.00 1.11 -4.77
N LEU A 13 -8.84 1.93 -5.44
CA LEU A 13 -10.12 2.36 -4.92
C LEU A 13 -11.09 1.20 -4.69
N LEU A 14 -11.17 0.24 -5.63
CA LEU A 14 -12.08 -0.90 -5.53
C LEU A 14 -11.59 -1.95 -4.53
N VAL A 15 -10.30 -2.23 -4.52
CA VAL A 15 -9.69 -3.28 -3.67
C VAL A 15 -9.39 -2.73 -2.28
N GLY A 16 -8.62 -1.65 -2.20
CA GLY A 16 -8.16 -1.07 -0.94
C GLY A 16 -9.13 -0.09 -0.28
N GLY A 17 -10.19 0.31 -1.01
CA GLY A 17 -11.22 1.23 -0.50
C GLY A 17 -10.86 2.70 -0.55
N TYR A 18 -9.64 3.04 -0.88
CA TYR A 18 -9.19 4.41 -1.10
C TYR A 18 -8.06 4.45 -2.12
N MET A 19 -7.93 5.57 -2.78
CA MET A 19 -6.83 5.87 -3.71
C MET A 19 -6.12 7.14 -3.28
N VAL A 20 -4.84 7.23 -3.60
CA VAL A 20 -4.02 8.41 -3.36
C VAL A 20 -3.48 8.94 -4.67
N GLN A 21 -3.63 10.23 -4.87
CA GLN A 21 -3.11 10.95 -6.02
C GLN A 21 -2.12 12.01 -5.57
N GLU A 22 -1.04 12.16 -6.31
CA GLU A 22 -0.10 13.26 -6.18
C GLU A 22 -0.28 14.22 -7.35
N ALA A 23 -0.53 15.48 -7.05
CA ALA A 23 -0.60 16.56 -8.03
C ALA A 23 0.62 17.47 -7.89
N GLY A 24 1.21 17.86 -8.99
CA GLY A 24 2.39 18.71 -8.96
C GLY A 24 2.71 19.31 -10.31
N PHE A 25 3.84 20.04 -10.34
CA PHE A 25 4.37 20.64 -11.56
C PHE A 25 5.80 20.14 -11.81
N ASP A 26 6.01 19.52 -12.95
CA ASP A 26 7.33 19.03 -13.36
C ASP A 26 7.88 19.91 -14.50
N LYS A 27 8.99 20.57 -14.22
CA LYS A 27 9.69 21.48 -15.17
C LYS A 27 10.24 20.74 -16.39
N ARG A 28 10.40 19.41 -16.34
CA ARG A 28 10.97 18.59 -17.43
C ARG A 28 9.91 18.16 -18.45
N LEU A 29 8.64 18.28 -18.11
CA LEU A 29 7.56 17.94 -19.04
C LEU A 29 7.52 18.91 -20.22
N ASN A 30 6.90 18.49 -21.32
CA ASN A 30 6.68 19.29 -22.53
C ASN A 30 7.98 19.89 -23.09
N CYS A 31 9.02 19.07 -23.22
CA CYS A 31 10.32 19.50 -23.75
C CYS A 31 10.97 20.65 -22.95
N GLY A 32 10.78 20.67 -21.63
CA GLY A 32 11.36 21.69 -20.75
C GLY A 32 10.49 22.92 -20.52
N MET A 33 9.32 23.02 -21.13
CA MET A 33 8.34 24.08 -20.82
C MET A 33 7.65 23.88 -19.48
N GLY A 34 7.74 22.66 -18.94
CA GLY A 34 7.05 22.27 -17.73
C GLY A 34 5.59 21.88 -17.97
N GLY A 35 5.00 21.25 -16.98
CA GLY A 35 3.60 20.86 -17.02
C GLY A 35 3.10 20.36 -15.68
N ALA A 36 1.81 20.53 -15.44
CA ALA A 36 1.15 19.91 -14.31
C ALA A 36 1.06 18.39 -14.54
N PHE A 37 1.21 17.63 -13.49
CA PHE A 37 1.01 16.19 -13.51
C PHE A 37 0.07 15.76 -12.38
N ILE A 38 -0.62 14.65 -12.63
CA ILE A 38 -1.34 13.89 -11.63
C ILE A 38 -0.81 12.46 -11.76
N ARG A 39 -0.35 11.88 -10.67
CA ARG A 39 0.19 10.50 -10.60
C ARG A 39 -0.53 9.73 -9.52
N GLU A 40 -0.69 8.46 -9.76
CA GLU A 40 -1.07 7.51 -8.71
C GLU A 40 0.09 7.37 -7.72
N VAL A 41 -0.23 7.28 -6.44
CA VAL A 41 0.68 6.92 -5.35
C VAL A 41 0.17 5.63 -4.74
N ASP A 42 1.01 4.59 -4.74
CA ASP A 42 0.65 3.31 -4.09
C ASP A 42 0.27 3.59 -2.62
N PRO A 43 -0.96 3.25 -2.21
CA PRO A 43 -1.43 3.48 -0.84
C PRO A 43 -0.51 2.87 0.24
N ARG A 44 0.28 1.84 -0.11
CA ARG A 44 1.25 1.19 0.79
C ARG A 44 2.56 1.97 0.93
N SER A 45 2.83 2.90 0.02
CA SER A 45 4.04 3.71 0.00
C SER A 45 3.87 5.08 0.66
N ILE A 46 2.69 5.36 1.23
CA ILE A 46 2.40 6.62 1.88
C ILE A 46 1.83 6.39 3.28
N MET A 47 2.25 7.20 4.23
CA MET A 47 1.76 7.19 5.60
C MET A 47 1.27 8.59 5.97
N PHE A 48 0.09 8.65 6.54
CA PHE A 48 -0.54 9.87 7.07
C PHE A 48 -1.44 9.50 8.25
N ASP A 49 -1.94 10.48 8.97
CA ASP A 49 -2.82 10.23 10.12
C ASP A 49 -4.20 9.74 9.64
N PRO A 50 -4.57 8.47 9.89
CA PRO A 50 -5.83 7.90 9.43
C PRO A 50 -7.05 8.44 10.18
N LEU A 51 -6.86 9.11 11.30
CA LEU A 51 -7.93 9.69 12.11
C LEU A 51 -8.31 11.11 11.66
N CYS A 52 -7.57 11.71 10.73
CA CYS A 52 -7.94 12.97 10.14
C CYS A 52 -9.08 12.79 9.12
N PRO A 53 -10.12 13.62 9.15
CA PRO A 53 -11.19 13.60 8.14
C PRO A 53 -10.66 13.90 6.72
N ASP A 54 -9.67 14.76 6.62
CA ASP A 54 -8.97 15.10 5.39
C ASP A 54 -7.45 14.97 5.59
N ILE A 55 -6.73 14.54 4.56
CA ILE A 55 -5.26 14.47 4.59
C ILE A 55 -4.64 15.84 4.88
N GLY A 56 -5.30 16.92 4.45
CA GLY A 56 -4.89 18.29 4.69
C GLY A 56 -4.90 18.70 6.16
N ASP A 57 -5.69 18.05 7.01
CA ASP A 57 -5.76 18.32 8.44
C ASP A 57 -4.64 17.63 9.23
N GLY A 58 -3.98 16.65 8.62
CA GLY A 58 -2.86 15.93 9.22
C GLY A 58 -1.63 16.82 9.41
N ARG A 59 -0.82 16.52 10.43
CA ARG A 59 0.42 17.25 10.73
C ARG A 59 1.59 16.86 9.83
N ALA A 60 1.59 15.63 9.34
CA ALA A 60 2.66 15.10 8.51
C ALA A 60 2.15 14.05 7.54
N VAL A 61 2.79 14.00 6.38
CA VAL A 61 2.62 12.94 5.38
C VAL A 61 4.00 12.43 5.00
N PHE A 62 4.19 11.11 5.00
CA PHE A 62 5.44 10.46 4.62
C PHE A 62 5.21 9.62 3.38
N LYS A 63 6.05 9.80 2.38
CA LYS A 63 6.06 8.99 1.16
C LYS A 63 7.39 8.26 1.05
N PHE A 64 7.31 6.96 0.80
CA PHE A 64 8.45 6.05 0.74
C PHE A 64 8.66 5.59 -0.69
N VAL A 65 9.83 5.84 -1.25
CA VAL A 65 10.16 5.44 -2.62
C VAL A 65 11.52 4.74 -2.61
N PRO A 66 11.58 3.44 -2.95
CA PRO A 66 12.87 2.75 -3.07
C PRO A 66 13.59 3.18 -4.34
N TYR A 67 14.86 3.53 -4.21
CA TYR A 67 15.75 3.83 -5.33
C TYR A 67 17.04 3.02 -5.22
N PRO A 68 17.61 2.58 -6.36
CA PRO A 68 18.92 1.94 -6.35
C PRO A 68 20.01 2.94 -5.90
N ARG A 69 21.02 2.45 -5.20
CA ARG A 69 22.13 3.28 -4.70
C ARG A 69 22.81 4.11 -5.81
N ALA A 70 22.85 3.57 -7.02
CA ALA A 70 23.36 4.27 -8.18
C ALA A 70 22.61 5.58 -8.47
N TRP A 71 21.30 5.63 -8.21
CA TRP A 71 20.49 6.84 -8.36
C TRP A 71 20.92 7.93 -7.37
N PHE A 72 21.20 7.56 -6.11
CA PHE A 72 21.69 8.52 -5.10
C PHE A 72 23.09 9.04 -5.45
N ARG A 73 23.97 8.17 -5.95
CA ARG A 73 25.31 8.57 -6.42
C ARG A 73 25.25 9.62 -7.54
N GLN A 74 24.24 9.51 -8.41
CA GLN A 74 24.04 10.48 -9.49
C GLN A 74 23.45 11.80 -9.01
N HIS A 75 22.50 11.78 -8.03
CA HIS A 75 21.74 12.95 -7.62
C HIS A 75 22.31 13.64 -6.36
N TYR A 76 22.98 12.87 -5.49
CA TYR A 76 23.54 13.33 -4.22
C TYR A 76 24.93 12.74 -3.96
N PRO A 77 25.93 13.01 -4.84
CA PRO A 77 27.24 12.36 -4.77
C PRO A 77 27.99 12.63 -3.46
N ASP A 78 27.79 13.81 -2.87
CA ASP A 78 28.46 14.21 -1.64
C ASP A 78 27.90 13.50 -0.40
N LYS A 79 26.63 13.08 -0.44
CA LYS A 79 25.91 12.49 0.69
C LYS A 79 25.80 10.97 0.60
N GLU A 80 26.01 10.40 -0.59
CA GLU A 80 25.87 8.95 -0.81
C GLU A 80 26.79 8.12 0.09
N ARG A 81 27.99 8.63 0.39
CA ARG A 81 28.96 7.93 1.24
C ARG A 81 28.56 7.86 2.70
N GLU A 82 27.74 8.77 3.15
CA GLU A 82 27.24 8.84 4.53
C GLU A 82 25.97 7.98 4.73
N MET A 83 25.36 7.54 3.63
CA MET A 83 24.14 6.75 3.68
C MET A 83 24.44 5.31 4.12
N GLU A 84 23.83 4.91 5.19
CA GLU A 84 23.81 3.52 5.61
C GLU A 84 22.82 2.72 4.75
N ALA A 85 23.14 1.46 4.47
CA ALA A 85 22.19 0.58 3.83
C ALA A 85 21.01 0.32 4.78
N ASP A 86 19.82 0.73 4.36
CA ASP A 86 18.58 0.60 5.16
C ASP A 86 18.11 -0.87 5.26
N GLY A 87 18.95 -1.75 5.78
CA GLY A 87 18.58 -3.15 6.06
C GLY A 87 17.45 -3.28 7.08
N LEU A 88 16.96 -2.18 7.63
CA LEU A 88 16.06 -2.19 8.80
C LEU A 88 14.61 -1.81 8.52
N LEU A 89 14.27 -1.10 7.43
CA LEU A 89 12.96 -0.44 7.39
C LEU A 89 11.87 -1.16 6.60
N LEU A 90 12.21 -2.09 5.74
CA LEU A 90 11.19 -2.92 5.10
C LEU A 90 11.72 -4.35 4.95
N LYS A 91 11.75 -5.10 6.06
CA LYS A 91 11.60 -6.55 5.88
C LYS A 91 10.29 -6.72 5.11
N PRO A 92 10.31 -7.28 3.90
CA PRO A 92 9.07 -7.49 3.18
C PRO A 92 8.16 -8.31 4.09
N VAL A 93 7.06 -7.72 4.49
CA VAL A 93 5.89 -8.53 4.88
C VAL A 93 5.69 -9.42 3.65
N ARG A 94 5.67 -10.72 3.85
CA ARG A 94 5.79 -11.78 2.84
C ARG A 94 4.90 -11.66 1.60
N ASP A 95 3.99 -10.67 1.58
CA ASP A 95 3.00 -10.38 0.54
C ASP A 95 3.05 -8.95 -0.01
N SER A 96 4.01 -8.10 0.39
CA SER A 96 4.12 -6.80 -0.24
C SER A 96 4.90 -6.93 -1.55
N LEU A 97 4.26 -6.56 -2.64
CA LEU A 97 4.86 -6.40 -3.98
C LEU A 97 6.01 -5.35 -4.04
N LEU A 98 6.33 -4.72 -2.93
CA LEU A 98 7.54 -3.94 -2.70
C LEU A 98 8.70 -4.86 -2.30
N THR A 99 8.85 -5.98 -2.98
CA THR A 99 10.07 -6.78 -2.92
C THR A 99 11.15 -6.00 -3.67
N VAL A 100 11.76 -5.06 -2.97
CA VAL A 100 13.07 -4.57 -3.38
C VAL A 100 14.05 -5.67 -2.97
N SER A 101 14.25 -6.61 -3.88
CA SER A 101 15.17 -7.74 -3.71
C SER A 101 16.62 -7.35 -3.99
N ASP A 102 16.93 -6.07 -4.11
CA ASP A 102 18.28 -5.58 -4.30
C ASP A 102 18.85 -5.14 -2.96
N GLU A 103 19.88 -5.86 -2.51
CA GLU A 103 20.72 -5.48 -1.36
C GLU A 103 21.34 -4.07 -1.51
N ASP A 104 21.18 -3.45 -2.68
CA ASP A 104 21.76 -2.16 -3.07
C ASP A 104 20.71 -1.04 -3.20
N SER A 105 19.49 -1.23 -2.71
CA SER A 105 18.46 -0.18 -2.74
C SER A 105 18.33 0.51 -1.39
N ILE A 106 18.15 1.84 -1.46
CA ILE A 106 17.96 2.72 -0.31
C ILE A 106 16.58 3.35 -0.42
N MET A 107 15.88 3.44 0.72
CA MET A 107 14.57 4.07 0.79
C MET A 107 14.72 5.59 0.85
N LEU A 108 14.16 6.27 -0.13
CA LEU A 108 13.94 7.72 -0.07
C LEU A 108 12.64 8.00 0.67
N ILE A 109 12.72 8.76 1.75
CA ILE A 109 11.59 9.20 2.55
C ILE A 109 11.33 10.68 2.24
N GLU A 110 10.21 10.98 1.62
CA GLU A 110 9.72 12.34 1.47
C GLU A 110 8.79 12.65 2.64
N CYS A 111 9.22 13.53 3.52
CA CYS A 111 8.47 13.95 4.71
C CYS A 111 7.87 15.33 4.45
N TRP A 112 6.55 15.40 4.45
CA TRP A 112 5.78 16.63 4.28
C TRP A 112 5.20 17.03 5.63
N LEU A 113 5.63 18.19 6.15
CA LEU A 113 5.21 18.71 7.45
C LEU A 113 4.36 19.95 7.24
N ARG A 114 3.25 20.02 7.97
CA ARG A 114 2.40 21.21 8.00
C ARG A 114 2.73 22.00 9.25
N GLU A 115 3.17 23.20 9.07
CA GLU A 115 3.55 24.14 10.13
C GLU A 115 2.60 25.34 10.12
N TYR A 116 2.11 25.72 11.30
CA TYR A 116 1.30 26.92 11.48
C TYR A 116 2.20 28.09 11.87
N ASP A 117 2.11 29.16 11.12
CA ASP A 117 2.81 30.40 11.41
C ASP A 117 1.85 31.37 12.12
N PRO A 118 2.05 31.65 13.40
CA PRO A 118 1.19 32.54 14.18
C PRO A 118 1.28 34.03 13.75
N ASP A 119 2.38 34.43 13.13
CA ASP A 119 2.58 35.82 12.71
C ASP A 119 1.78 36.15 11.45
N THR A 120 1.65 35.21 10.55
CA THR A 120 0.91 35.38 9.28
C THR A 120 -0.49 34.78 9.31
N ASP A 121 -0.85 34.06 10.38
CA ASP A 121 -2.11 33.29 10.52
C ASP A 121 -2.33 32.33 9.34
N ARG A 122 -1.25 31.66 8.91
CA ARG A 122 -1.28 30.77 7.75
C ARG A 122 -0.59 29.43 8.04
N TYR A 123 -1.07 28.42 7.36
CA TYR A 123 -0.37 27.14 7.29
C TYR A 123 0.61 27.16 6.13
N SER A 124 1.79 26.63 6.38
CA SER A 124 2.80 26.36 5.36
C SER A 124 3.16 24.88 5.35
N VAL A 125 3.58 24.37 4.21
CA VAL A 125 4.04 22.99 4.07
C VAL A 125 5.54 22.99 3.80
N ARG A 126 6.28 22.28 4.63
CA ARG A 126 7.71 22.04 4.50
C ARG A 126 7.95 20.62 4.00
N MET A 127 8.85 20.45 3.05
CA MET A 127 9.24 19.16 2.53
C MET A 127 10.70 18.84 2.87
N LEU A 128 10.91 17.66 3.44
CA LEU A 128 12.21 17.10 3.76
C LEU A 128 12.42 15.83 2.97
N LYS A 129 13.62 15.57 2.48
CA LYS A 129 14.01 14.29 1.90
C LYS A 129 15.11 13.67 2.74
N LEU A 130 14.87 12.43 3.14
CA LEU A 130 15.81 11.63 3.92
C LEU A 130 16.09 10.31 3.21
N ALA A 131 17.31 9.82 3.30
CA ALA A 131 17.67 8.47 2.84
C ALA A 131 18.85 7.95 3.65
N GLY A 132 18.80 6.67 4.06
CA GLY A 132 19.87 6.04 4.82
C GLY A 132 20.31 6.83 6.06
N GLY A 133 19.36 7.43 6.79
CA GLY A 133 19.63 8.25 7.97
C GLY A 133 20.18 9.66 7.68
N VAL A 134 20.36 10.02 6.40
CA VAL A 134 20.95 11.31 5.99
C VAL A 134 19.87 12.26 5.46
N LEU A 135 19.88 13.50 5.91
CA LEU A 135 19.02 14.57 5.38
C LEU A 135 19.58 15.06 4.02
N LEU A 136 18.83 14.78 2.95
CA LEU A 136 19.20 15.13 1.58
C LEU A 136 18.80 16.55 1.22
N GLU A 137 17.55 16.88 1.43
CA GLU A 137 16.97 18.18 1.09
C GLU A 137 16.09 18.68 2.24
N ASP A 138 16.07 20.00 2.38
CA ASP A 138 15.18 20.71 3.28
C ASP A 138 14.64 21.94 2.55
N SER A 139 13.35 21.95 2.29
CA SER A 139 12.72 23.03 1.54
C SER A 139 12.72 24.36 2.27
N ALA A 140 12.77 24.38 3.60
CA ALA A 140 12.82 25.62 4.37
C ALA A 140 14.08 26.45 4.09
N ARG A 141 15.18 25.81 3.67
CA ARG A 141 16.41 26.53 3.27
C ARG A 141 16.27 27.28 1.96
N GLN A 142 15.39 26.83 1.06
CA GLN A 142 15.21 27.42 -0.27
C GLN A 142 13.93 28.25 -0.36
N ARG A 143 12.92 27.92 0.44
CA ARG A 143 11.59 28.51 0.44
C ARG A 143 11.07 28.65 1.88
N PRO A 144 11.49 29.69 2.58
CA PRO A 144 11.07 29.92 3.97
C PRO A 144 9.56 30.15 4.10
N GLU A 145 8.89 30.62 3.04
CA GLU A 145 7.44 30.85 3.00
C GLU A 145 6.61 29.55 2.81
N GLY A 146 7.28 28.40 2.69
CA GLY A 146 6.65 27.11 2.42
C GLY A 146 6.94 26.56 1.03
N TYR A 147 6.71 25.25 0.85
CA TYR A 147 6.98 24.57 -0.41
C TYR A 147 6.02 25.01 -1.52
N TYR A 148 4.75 25.17 -1.16
CA TYR A 148 3.68 25.69 -2.01
C TYR A 148 3.03 26.93 -1.39
N ALA A 149 2.69 27.89 -2.23
CA ALA A 149 2.06 29.15 -1.78
C ALA A 149 0.65 28.95 -1.19
N HIS A 150 -0.03 27.86 -1.54
CA HIS A 150 -1.36 27.53 -1.03
C HIS A 150 -1.32 26.82 0.36
N GLY A 151 -0.15 26.39 0.84
CA GLY A 151 0.01 25.79 2.17
C GLY A 151 -0.65 24.41 2.35
N GLU A 152 -0.93 23.69 1.24
CA GLU A 152 -1.55 22.38 1.25
C GLU A 152 -0.58 21.29 0.75
N TYR A 153 -0.84 20.05 1.13
CA TYR A 153 -0.10 18.90 0.63
C TYR A 153 -0.39 18.65 -0.86
N PRO A 154 0.58 18.10 -1.61
CA PRO A 154 0.35 17.72 -3.01
C PRO A 154 -0.44 16.41 -3.16
N PHE A 155 -1.03 15.90 -2.11
CA PHE A 155 -1.72 14.62 -2.07
C PHE A 155 -3.22 14.80 -1.90
N VAL A 156 -3.97 14.01 -2.66
CA VAL A 156 -5.43 13.91 -2.55
C VAL A 156 -5.78 12.45 -2.26
N VAL A 157 -6.52 12.23 -1.19
CA VAL A 157 -7.04 10.91 -0.80
C VAL A 157 -8.53 10.88 -1.13
N THR A 158 -8.96 9.85 -1.85
CA THR A 158 -10.37 9.64 -2.17
C THR A 158 -10.78 8.24 -1.74
N ALA A 159 -11.83 8.15 -0.93
CA ALA A 159 -12.36 6.88 -0.46
C ALA A 159 -13.59 6.45 -1.27
N LEU A 160 -13.74 5.14 -1.52
CA LEU A 160 -14.91 4.57 -2.19
C LEU A 160 -16.13 4.61 -1.27
N TYR A 161 -15.99 4.03 -0.09
CA TYR A 161 -16.99 4.08 0.98
C TYR A 161 -16.34 4.74 2.19
N PRO A 162 -16.52 6.06 2.37
CA PRO A 162 -15.83 6.80 3.40
C PRO A 162 -16.27 6.38 4.80
N ARG A 163 -15.32 6.32 5.72
CA ARG A 163 -15.56 6.15 7.15
C ARG A 163 -15.72 7.51 7.80
N ARG A 164 -16.71 7.64 8.66
CA ARG A 164 -16.92 8.90 9.40
C ARG A 164 -15.70 9.22 10.27
N GLY A 165 -15.16 10.43 10.12
CA GLY A 165 -14.01 10.90 10.89
C GLY A 165 -12.66 10.36 10.44
N SER A 166 -12.58 9.83 9.21
CA SER A 166 -11.34 9.33 8.61
C SER A 166 -11.33 9.62 7.12
N CYS A 167 -10.18 9.97 6.56
CA CYS A 167 -9.97 10.07 5.12
C CYS A 167 -9.86 8.70 4.43
N LEU A 168 -9.74 7.62 5.22
CA LEU A 168 -9.76 6.25 4.73
C LEU A 168 -11.17 5.73 4.56
N GLY A 169 -11.33 4.78 3.64
CA GLY A 169 -12.57 4.07 3.39
C GLY A 169 -12.42 2.57 3.51
N PHE A 170 -13.38 1.85 2.97
CA PHE A 170 -13.33 0.41 2.77
C PHE A 170 -13.70 0.06 1.33
N GLY A 171 -13.09 -1.01 0.84
CA GLY A 171 -13.24 -1.47 -0.54
C GLY A 171 -14.34 -2.52 -0.70
N LEU A 172 -14.47 -2.98 -1.94
CA LEU A 172 -15.37 -4.09 -2.26
C LEU A 172 -14.90 -5.39 -1.62
N VAL A 173 -13.58 -5.60 -1.51
CA VAL A 173 -13.01 -6.79 -0.89
C VAL A 173 -13.45 -6.88 0.58
N ASP A 174 -13.35 -5.79 1.33
CA ASP A 174 -13.79 -5.74 2.73
C ASP A 174 -15.29 -6.04 2.88
N MET A 175 -16.10 -5.60 1.91
CA MET A 175 -17.55 -5.83 1.92
C MET A 175 -17.93 -7.28 1.63
N PHE A 176 -17.19 -7.94 0.74
CA PHE A 176 -17.52 -9.29 0.27
C PHE A 176 -16.74 -10.39 0.98
N GLU A 177 -15.77 -10.08 1.82
CA GLU A 177 -14.94 -11.06 2.53
C GLU A 177 -15.77 -12.11 3.27
N ASN A 178 -16.75 -11.68 4.07
CA ASN A 178 -17.58 -12.60 4.82
C ASN A 178 -18.47 -13.48 3.93
N GLN A 179 -19.02 -12.91 2.84
CA GLN A 179 -19.83 -13.67 1.88
C GLN A 179 -19.00 -14.73 1.18
N GLN A 180 -17.78 -14.38 0.79
CA GLN A 180 -16.83 -15.32 0.18
C GLN A 180 -16.50 -16.47 1.14
N LEU A 181 -16.18 -16.15 2.40
CA LEU A 181 -15.90 -17.17 3.41
C LEU A 181 -17.08 -18.13 3.65
N TYR A 182 -18.32 -17.63 3.60
CA TYR A 182 -19.51 -18.47 3.72
C TYR A 182 -19.71 -19.35 2.49
N SER A 183 -19.51 -18.80 1.28
CA SER A 183 -19.57 -19.54 0.03
C SER A 183 -18.55 -20.68 0.02
N ASP A 184 -17.30 -20.39 0.36
CA ASP A 184 -16.22 -21.38 0.43
C ASP A 184 -16.52 -22.51 1.43
N LYS A 185 -17.11 -22.18 2.58
CA LYS A 185 -17.54 -23.20 3.55
C LYS A 185 -18.67 -24.09 3.02
N LEU A 186 -19.64 -23.51 2.32
CA LEU A 186 -20.71 -24.29 1.68
C LEU A 186 -20.16 -25.22 0.62
N ASP A 187 -19.27 -24.74 -0.24
CA ASP A 187 -18.61 -25.55 -1.26
C ASP A 187 -17.80 -26.69 -0.64
N GLN A 188 -17.06 -26.44 0.44
CA GLN A 188 -16.35 -27.47 1.19
C GLN A 188 -17.29 -28.53 1.76
N ILE A 189 -18.46 -28.13 2.31
CA ILE A 189 -19.45 -29.07 2.83
C ILE A 189 -20.04 -29.93 1.71
N VAL A 190 -20.37 -29.32 0.57
CA VAL A 190 -20.90 -30.06 -0.59
C VAL A 190 -19.89 -31.07 -1.10
N LEU A 191 -18.63 -30.66 -1.29
CA LEU A 191 -17.54 -31.57 -1.72
C LEU A 191 -17.31 -32.68 -0.71
N LYS A 192 -17.28 -32.38 0.58
CA LYS A 192 -17.14 -33.38 1.63
C LYS A 192 -18.29 -34.38 1.61
N ASN A 193 -19.53 -33.92 1.47
CA ASN A 193 -20.70 -34.79 1.38
C ASN A 193 -20.64 -35.65 0.13
N ALA A 194 -20.23 -35.11 -1.03
CA ALA A 194 -20.07 -35.86 -2.26
C ALA A 194 -19.01 -36.96 -2.10
N LEU A 195 -17.86 -36.65 -1.51
CA LEU A 195 -16.82 -37.64 -1.21
C LEU A 195 -17.32 -38.74 -0.24
N MET A 196 -18.03 -38.34 0.81
CA MET A 196 -18.59 -39.29 1.78
C MET A 196 -19.69 -40.16 1.16
N ALA A 197 -20.44 -39.65 0.20
CA ALA A 197 -21.48 -40.40 -0.51
C ALA A 197 -20.90 -41.32 -1.58
N SER A 198 -19.76 -40.94 -2.17
CA SER A 198 -19.05 -41.80 -3.16
C SER A 198 -18.36 -42.99 -2.54
N HIS A 199 -18.01 -42.92 -1.25
CA HIS A 199 -17.49 -44.08 -0.52
C HIS A 199 -18.64 -44.87 0.05
N ASN A 200 -18.79 -46.15 -0.47
CA ASN A 200 -19.77 -47.09 0.06
C ASN A 200 -19.48 -47.40 1.53
N LYS A 201 -20.37 -46.96 2.40
CA LYS A 201 -20.28 -47.29 3.84
C LYS A 201 -21.04 -48.55 4.09
N LEU A 202 -20.36 -49.60 4.50
CA LEU A 202 -20.95 -50.85 4.95
C LEU A 202 -21.13 -50.78 6.46
N LEU A 203 -22.35 -51.02 6.90
CA LEU A 203 -22.67 -51.24 8.30
C LEU A 203 -22.62 -52.76 8.54
N VAL A 204 -21.57 -53.22 9.18
CA VAL A 204 -21.42 -54.65 9.50
C VAL A 204 -21.79 -54.84 10.98
N THR A 205 -22.76 -55.71 11.25
CA THR A 205 -23.10 -56.13 12.61
C THR A 205 -22.27 -57.33 12.98
N GLY A 206 -21.80 -57.43 14.23
CA GLY A 206 -20.93 -58.53 14.69
C GLY A 206 -21.50 -59.95 14.55
N ALA A 207 -22.77 -60.06 14.14
CA ALA A 207 -23.45 -61.35 13.83
C ALA A 207 -23.41 -61.75 12.33
N SER A 208 -22.80 -60.94 11.46
CA SER A 208 -22.85 -61.11 10.00
C SER A 208 -21.82 -62.10 9.44
N GLY A 209 -20.90 -62.63 10.25
CA GLY A 209 -19.92 -63.61 9.80
C GLY A 209 -18.85 -63.14 8.83
N PHE A 210 -18.72 -61.82 8.62
CA PHE A 210 -17.66 -61.21 7.83
C PHE A 210 -16.39 -61.06 8.62
N ASP A 211 -15.25 -61.42 8.04
CA ASP A 211 -13.94 -61.15 8.62
C ASP A 211 -13.54 -59.68 8.36
N ILE A 212 -12.90 -59.07 9.38
CA ILE A 212 -12.44 -57.68 9.29
C ILE A 212 -11.37 -57.50 8.19
N ASP A 213 -10.61 -58.54 7.91
CA ASP A 213 -9.55 -58.52 6.90
C ASP A 213 -10.13 -58.51 5.47
N ASP A 214 -11.24 -59.17 5.21
CA ASP A 214 -11.96 -59.12 3.92
C ASP A 214 -12.51 -57.70 3.65
N LEU A 215 -12.91 -56.97 4.68
CA LEU A 215 -13.39 -55.58 4.56
C LEU A 215 -12.26 -54.57 4.27
N ARG A 216 -11.04 -54.87 4.71
CA ARG A 216 -9.86 -54.03 4.39
C ARG A 216 -9.43 -54.16 2.94
N ASP A 217 -9.55 -55.30 2.33
CA ASP A 217 -9.18 -55.47 0.93
C ASP A 217 -10.18 -54.84 -0.02
N TRP A 218 -11.47 -54.85 0.36
CA TRP A 218 -12.52 -54.21 -0.43
C TRP A 218 -12.43 -52.68 -0.45
N SER A 219 -11.74 -52.04 0.50
CA SER A 219 -11.52 -50.59 0.52
C SER A 219 -10.35 -50.13 -0.36
N LYS A 220 -9.66 -51.06 -1.04
CA LYS A 220 -8.48 -50.75 -1.87
C LYS A 220 -8.78 -50.70 -3.37
N GLU A 221 -9.97 -51.15 -3.81
CA GLU A 221 -10.47 -50.98 -5.18
C GLU A 221 -11.33 -49.69 -5.28
#